data_0a78db1268c5ce80f985eadd53aba41e
#
_entry.id   0a78db1268c5ce80f985eadd53aba41e
#
_cell.length_a   1.000
_cell.length_b   1.000
_cell.length_c   1.000
_cell.angle_alpha   90.00
_cell.angle_beta   90.00
_cell.angle_gamma   90.00
#
_symmetry.space_group_name_H-M   'P 1'
#
loop_
_entity.id
_entity.type
_entity.pdbx_description
1 polymer ?
#
loop_
_entity_poly.entity_id
_entity_poly.type
_entity_poly.pdbx_seq_one_letter_code
_entity_poly.pdbx_strand_id
1 'polypeptide(L)'
;MQTLEDNGVSTNIASYLGATTVRIQEIGYANRKATDEEIESMKNIVKLAMEQGAIGIGSSLIYAPADYADTNELIELSKVASAYGGRYISHMRNEDSRILSAVDELIEIAEQANIPAEIYHLKASRQANYHLLDSVISKVEEARSIGLKITADMYTYTASSTGLTGVIPTWVQEGGREAWINRMKRPDIRKRLFADIRKELSEQPPEDILMVGFNKKSMADKYRGMTIAEAAKLRNESPEEAIVDLIIEDGSRIPVSYTHLTLPTKA
;
A
#
# COMPACT_ATOMS: atom_id res chain seq x y z
N MET A 1 -21.45 -6.69 -3.02
CA MET A 1 -22.56 -5.73 -3.24
C MET A 1 -23.88 -6.34 -2.83
N GLN A 2 -24.26 -7.54 -3.29
CA GLN A 2 -25.56 -8.17 -2.97
C GLN A 2 -25.93 -8.15 -1.48
N THR A 3 -24.99 -8.52 -0.59
CA THR A 3 -25.21 -8.50 0.86
C THR A 3 -25.58 -7.10 1.40
N LEU A 4 -25.03 -6.04 0.80
CA LEU A 4 -25.34 -4.66 1.18
C LEU A 4 -26.72 -4.26 0.67
N GLU A 5 -27.09 -4.70 -0.53
CA GLU A 5 -28.43 -4.48 -1.08
C GLU A 5 -29.49 -5.22 -0.25
N ASP A 6 -29.25 -6.49 0.06
CA ASP A 6 -30.16 -7.33 0.86
C ASP A 6 -30.38 -6.79 2.28
N ASN A 7 -29.34 -6.23 2.89
CA ASN A 7 -29.42 -5.64 4.23
C ASN A 7 -30.01 -4.21 4.22
N GLY A 8 -30.05 -3.56 3.07
CA GLY A 8 -30.43 -2.16 2.94
C GLY A 8 -29.34 -1.22 3.47
N VAL A 9 -28.95 -0.25 2.66
CA VAL A 9 -27.99 0.80 3.02
C VAL A 9 -28.60 2.16 2.79
N SER A 10 -28.29 3.14 3.65
CA SER A 10 -28.86 4.49 3.59
C SER A 10 -28.16 5.40 2.58
N THR A 11 -27.06 4.95 1.99
CA THR A 11 -26.24 5.72 1.03
C THR A 11 -25.93 4.91 -0.22
N ASN A 12 -25.61 5.59 -1.31
CA ASN A 12 -25.11 4.92 -2.50
C ASN A 12 -23.69 4.38 -2.26
N ILE A 13 -23.43 3.16 -2.71
CA ILE A 13 -22.14 2.49 -2.57
C ILE A 13 -21.63 2.10 -3.96
N ALA A 14 -20.36 2.44 -4.24
CA ALA A 14 -19.63 1.98 -5.39
C ALA A 14 -18.28 1.41 -4.95
N SER A 15 -17.73 0.45 -5.68
CA SER A 15 -16.48 -0.21 -5.29
C SER A 15 -15.53 -0.34 -6.48
N TYR A 16 -14.25 -0.13 -6.20
CA TYR A 16 -13.17 -0.59 -7.06
C TYR A 16 -12.90 -2.07 -6.82
N LEU A 17 -12.48 -2.78 -7.86
CA LEU A 17 -11.89 -4.10 -7.74
C LEU A 17 -10.41 -3.95 -7.32
N GLY A 18 -10.00 -4.60 -6.25
CA GLY A 18 -8.59 -4.60 -5.84
C GLY A 18 -7.72 -5.45 -6.77
N ALA A 19 -6.74 -4.87 -7.44
CA ALA A 19 -5.77 -5.59 -8.27
C ALA A 19 -5.05 -6.69 -7.46
N THR A 20 -4.70 -6.39 -6.22
CA THR A 20 -4.10 -7.38 -5.29
C THR A 20 -5.04 -8.57 -5.03
N THR A 21 -6.35 -8.33 -4.92
CA THR A 21 -7.34 -9.42 -4.73
C THR A 21 -7.37 -10.35 -5.93
N VAL A 22 -7.34 -9.78 -7.14
CA VAL A 22 -7.27 -10.54 -8.38
C VAL A 22 -5.99 -11.36 -8.43
N ARG A 23 -4.85 -10.74 -8.13
CA ARG A 23 -3.55 -11.42 -8.07
C ARG A 23 -3.52 -12.57 -7.05
N ILE A 24 -4.04 -12.35 -5.84
CA ILE A 24 -4.09 -13.39 -4.79
C ILE A 24 -4.95 -14.57 -5.24
N GLN A 25 -6.06 -14.32 -5.91
CA GLN A 25 -6.94 -15.38 -6.40
C GLN A 25 -6.25 -16.28 -7.42
N GLU A 26 -5.39 -15.73 -8.28
CA GLU A 26 -4.75 -16.45 -9.37
C GLU A 26 -3.36 -16.98 -9.01
N ILE A 27 -2.53 -16.16 -8.37
CA ILE A 27 -1.10 -16.45 -8.11
C ILE A 27 -0.83 -16.72 -6.63
N GLY A 28 -1.75 -16.29 -5.74
CA GLY A 28 -1.53 -16.32 -4.30
C GLY A 28 -0.55 -15.25 -3.86
N TYR A 29 0.32 -15.61 -2.92
CA TYR A 29 1.29 -14.70 -2.31
C TYR A 29 2.73 -14.93 -2.82
N ALA A 30 2.90 -15.53 -3.98
CA ALA A 30 4.22 -15.80 -4.54
C ALA A 30 4.90 -14.52 -5.03
N ASN A 31 6.19 -14.38 -4.70
CA ASN A 31 7.02 -13.26 -5.16
C ASN A 31 7.59 -13.55 -6.55
N ARG A 32 6.75 -13.44 -7.57
CA ARG A 32 7.12 -13.62 -8.97
C ARG A 32 6.17 -12.83 -9.88
N LYS A 33 6.58 -12.64 -11.11
CA LYS A 33 5.68 -12.12 -12.15
C LYS A 33 4.57 -13.13 -12.48
N ALA A 34 3.45 -12.61 -12.96
CA ALA A 34 2.40 -13.40 -13.57
C ALA A 34 2.89 -14.01 -14.91
N THR A 35 2.40 -15.20 -15.25
CA THR A 35 2.53 -15.73 -16.62
C THR A 35 1.46 -15.12 -17.52
N ASP A 36 1.62 -15.29 -18.85
CA ASP A 36 0.63 -14.77 -19.81
C ASP A 36 -0.76 -15.42 -19.60
N GLU A 37 -0.80 -16.71 -19.25
CA GLU A 37 -2.05 -17.42 -18.95
C GLU A 37 -2.70 -16.89 -17.66
N GLU A 38 -1.90 -16.59 -16.63
CA GLU A 38 -2.39 -16.00 -15.39
C GLU A 38 -2.91 -14.57 -15.64
N ILE A 39 -2.23 -13.77 -16.47
CA ILE A 39 -2.72 -12.45 -16.89
C ILE A 39 -4.08 -12.58 -17.57
N GLU A 40 -4.26 -13.51 -18.51
CA GLU A 40 -5.54 -13.71 -19.19
C GLU A 40 -6.64 -14.16 -18.21
N SER A 41 -6.32 -15.02 -17.25
CA SER A 41 -7.26 -15.41 -16.19
C SER A 41 -7.66 -14.22 -15.33
N MET A 42 -6.70 -13.41 -14.89
CA MET A 42 -6.94 -12.19 -14.11
C MET A 42 -7.79 -11.16 -14.89
N LYS A 43 -7.57 -11.00 -16.19
CA LYS A 43 -8.39 -10.13 -17.08
C LYS A 43 -9.85 -10.58 -17.08
N ASN A 44 -10.13 -11.88 -17.08
CA ASN A 44 -11.49 -12.39 -16.99
C ASN A 44 -12.16 -12.06 -15.65
N ILE A 45 -11.42 -12.08 -14.55
CA ILE A 45 -11.92 -11.66 -13.23
C ILE A 45 -12.27 -10.18 -13.25
N VAL A 46 -11.40 -9.34 -13.82
CA VAL A 46 -11.64 -7.89 -13.96
C VAL A 46 -12.90 -7.65 -14.80
N LYS A 47 -13.02 -8.33 -15.96
CA LYS A 47 -14.17 -8.23 -16.84
C LYS A 47 -15.47 -8.52 -16.08
N LEU A 48 -15.53 -9.65 -15.37
CA LEU A 48 -16.70 -10.04 -14.59
C LEU A 48 -17.06 -9.00 -13.52
N ALA A 49 -16.05 -8.45 -12.81
CA ALA A 49 -16.28 -7.43 -11.81
C ALA A 49 -16.84 -6.12 -12.43
N MET A 50 -16.31 -5.72 -13.59
CA MET A 50 -16.82 -4.53 -14.30
C MET A 50 -18.27 -4.74 -14.78
N GLU A 51 -18.61 -5.93 -15.28
CA GLU A 51 -19.97 -6.30 -15.66
C GLU A 51 -20.93 -6.30 -14.45
N GLN A 52 -20.42 -6.56 -13.24
CA GLN A 52 -21.16 -6.50 -11.99
C GLN A 52 -21.20 -5.10 -11.35
N GLY A 53 -20.72 -4.07 -12.04
CA GLY A 53 -20.82 -2.67 -11.60
C GLY A 53 -19.63 -2.15 -10.80
N ALA A 54 -18.46 -2.80 -10.84
CA ALA A 54 -17.23 -2.18 -10.34
C ALA A 54 -16.92 -0.91 -11.14
N ILE A 55 -16.42 0.13 -10.47
CA ILE A 55 -16.13 1.42 -11.11
C ILE A 55 -14.68 1.55 -11.61
N GLY A 56 -13.89 0.49 -11.49
CA GLY A 56 -12.51 0.44 -11.93
C GLY A 56 -11.64 -0.50 -11.09
N ILE A 57 -10.33 -0.30 -11.18
CA ILE A 57 -9.31 -1.08 -10.47
C ILE A 57 -8.57 -0.18 -9.48
N GLY A 58 -8.38 -0.69 -8.25
CA GLY A 58 -7.57 -0.04 -7.22
C GLY A 58 -6.34 -0.88 -6.86
N SER A 59 -5.21 -0.25 -6.61
CA SER A 59 -3.98 -0.91 -6.18
C SER A 59 -3.35 -0.25 -4.95
N SER A 60 -2.48 -1.01 -4.25
CA SER A 60 -1.70 -0.52 -3.10
C SER A 60 -0.31 -1.14 -3.16
N LEU A 61 0.57 -0.54 -3.96
CA LEU A 61 1.79 -1.16 -4.49
C LEU A 61 2.98 -1.20 -3.52
N ILE A 62 2.85 -0.66 -2.32
CA ILE A 62 3.90 -0.78 -1.27
C ILE A 62 3.76 -2.06 -0.43
N TYR A 63 2.64 -2.76 -0.54
CA TYR A 63 2.34 -3.94 0.29
C TYR A 63 2.48 -5.23 -0.51
N ALA A 64 3.08 -6.27 0.11
CA ALA A 64 3.03 -7.61 -0.46
C ALA A 64 1.59 -8.19 -0.40
N PRO A 65 1.15 -8.91 -1.43
CA PRO A 65 1.86 -9.28 -2.65
C PRO A 65 1.68 -8.27 -3.82
N ALA A 66 1.09 -7.09 -3.59
CA ALA A 66 0.87 -6.09 -4.64
C ALA A 66 2.18 -5.56 -5.24
N ASP A 67 3.23 -5.40 -4.42
CA ASP A 67 4.54 -4.93 -4.88
C ASP A 67 5.27 -5.92 -5.80
N TYR A 68 4.84 -7.18 -5.84
CA TYR A 68 5.36 -8.21 -6.75
C TYR A 68 4.78 -8.09 -8.17
N ALA A 69 3.67 -7.37 -8.34
CA ALA A 69 3.10 -7.05 -9.64
C ALA A 69 4.03 -6.07 -10.38
N ASP A 70 4.34 -6.35 -11.64
CA ASP A 70 5.01 -5.37 -12.48
C ASP A 70 4.01 -4.41 -13.15
N THR A 71 4.52 -3.36 -13.76
CA THR A 71 3.69 -2.34 -14.40
C THR A 71 2.86 -2.94 -15.54
N ASN A 72 3.39 -3.93 -16.28
CA ASN A 72 2.66 -4.58 -17.36
C ASN A 72 1.42 -5.33 -16.86
N GLU A 73 1.50 -6.03 -15.73
CA GLU A 73 0.32 -6.68 -15.11
C GLU A 73 -0.77 -5.64 -14.86
N LEU A 74 -0.42 -4.49 -14.27
CA LEU A 74 -1.38 -3.41 -13.98
C LEU A 74 -1.96 -2.78 -15.26
N ILE A 75 -1.16 -2.61 -16.30
CA ILE A 75 -1.60 -2.11 -17.62
C ILE A 75 -2.62 -3.06 -18.23
N GLU A 76 -2.32 -4.36 -18.28
CA GLU A 76 -3.21 -5.35 -18.90
C GLU A 76 -4.57 -5.45 -18.18
N LEU A 77 -4.57 -5.42 -16.85
CA LEU A 77 -5.81 -5.38 -16.08
C LEU A 77 -6.58 -4.06 -16.29
N SER A 78 -5.86 -2.94 -16.36
CA SER A 78 -6.44 -1.61 -16.57
C SER A 78 -7.04 -1.44 -17.96
N LYS A 79 -6.48 -2.07 -19.02
CA LYS A 79 -7.08 -2.10 -20.35
C LYS A 79 -8.49 -2.70 -20.33
N VAL A 80 -8.68 -3.76 -19.55
CA VAL A 80 -10.02 -4.35 -19.39
C VAL A 80 -10.98 -3.38 -18.73
N ALA A 81 -10.59 -2.77 -17.61
CA ALA A 81 -11.42 -1.79 -16.92
C ALA A 81 -11.73 -0.57 -17.81
N SER A 82 -10.76 -0.10 -18.60
CA SER A 82 -10.91 1.01 -19.55
C SER A 82 -12.00 0.74 -20.58
N ALA A 83 -12.07 -0.50 -21.11
CA ALA A 83 -13.10 -0.90 -22.08
C ALA A 83 -14.54 -0.78 -21.53
N TYR A 84 -14.71 -0.79 -20.22
CA TYR A 84 -15.98 -0.58 -19.53
C TYR A 84 -16.17 0.86 -19.00
N GLY A 85 -15.30 1.80 -19.38
CA GLY A 85 -15.33 3.18 -18.89
C GLY A 85 -14.88 3.34 -17.44
N GLY A 86 -14.15 2.36 -16.90
CA GLY A 86 -13.62 2.37 -15.55
C GLY A 86 -12.47 3.31 -15.35
N ARG A 87 -11.95 3.33 -14.09
CA ARG A 87 -10.82 4.14 -13.66
C ARG A 87 -9.75 3.28 -12.98
N TYR A 88 -8.53 3.78 -12.92
CA TYR A 88 -7.45 3.23 -12.10
C TYR A 88 -7.16 4.16 -10.92
N ILE A 89 -7.07 3.63 -9.69
CA ILE A 89 -6.65 4.39 -8.51
C ILE A 89 -5.53 3.66 -7.80
N SER A 90 -4.51 4.38 -7.35
CA SER A 90 -3.33 3.76 -6.75
C SER A 90 -2.82 4.47 -5.50
N HIS A 91 -2.71 3.71 -4.41
CA HIS A 91 -1.65 3.94 -3.44
C HIS A 91 -0.34 3.54 -4.14
N MET A 92 0.42 4.51 -4.57
CA MET A 92 1.58 4.33 -5.44
C MET A 92 2.64 3.41 -4.83
N ARG A 93 3.52 2.89 -5.67
CA ARG A 93 4.60 1.97 -5.27
C ARG A 93 5.60 2.58 -4.30
N ASN A 94 5.73 3.89 -4.31
CA ASN A 94 6.58 4.64 -3.41
C ASN A 94 6.04 6.07 -3.23
N GLU A 95 6.08 6.56 -2.00
CA GLU A 95 5.64 7.91 -1.64
C GLU A 95 6.78 8.72 -0.98
N ASP A 96 8.00 8.18 -1.00
CA ASP A 96 9.21 8.78 -0.43
C ASP A 96 10.25 9.09 -1.53
N SER A 97 11.51 8.72 -1.35
CA SER A 97 12.63 9.07 -2.24
C SER A 97 12.46 8.65 -3.71
N ARG A 98 11.57 7.71 -4.02
CA ARG A 98 11.26 7.25 -5.39
C ARG A 98 9.86 7.66 -5.86
N ILE A 99 9.25 8.65 -5.23
CA ILE A 99 7.90 9.10 -5.57
C ILE A 99 7.77 9.50 -7.05
N LEU A 100 8.79 10.13 -7.64
CA LEU A 100 8.77 10.54 -9.04
C LEU A 100 8.65 9.33 -9.98
N SER A 101 9.37 8.24 -9.70
CA SER A 101 9.25 6.99 -10.48
C SER A 101 7.89 6.33 -10.30
N ALA A 102 7.30 6.44 -9.11
CA ALA A 102 5.96 5.91 -8.85
C ALA A 102 4.86 6.71 -9.57
N VAL A 103 5.05 8.02 -9.72
CA VAL A 103 4.18 8.87 -10.55
C VAL A 103 4.34 8.53 -12.03
N ASP A 104 5.58 8.29 -12.50
CA ASP A 104 5.83 7.85 -13.87
C ASP A 104 5.13 6.52 -14.17
N GLU A 105 5.18 5.54 -13.26
CA GLU A 105 4.44 4.26 -13.38
C GLU A 105 2.94 4.48 -13.51
N LEU A 106 2.33 5.35 -12.69
CA LEU A 106 0.90 5.65 -12.76
C LEU A 106 0.53 6.32 -14.09
N ILE A 107 1.35 7.26 -14.56
CA ILE A 107 1.17 7.93 -15.86
C ILE A 107 1.29 6.92 -17.00
N GLU A 108 2.27 6.02 -16.96
CA GLU A 108 2.46 4.95 -17.94
C GLU A 108 1.22 4.02 -18.00
N ILE A 109 0.68 3.63 -16.85
CA ILE A 109 -0.56 2.83 -16.79
C ILE A 109 -1.73 3.60 -17.42
N ALA A 110 -1.89 4.88 -17.08
CA ALA A 110 -2.95 5.71 -17.62
C ALA A 110 -2.88 5.85 -19.16
N GLU A 111 -1.67 6.07 -19.68
CA GLU A 111 -1.42 6.21 -21.11
C GLU A 111 -1.62 4.90 -21.86
N GLN A 112 -0.95 3.83 -21.44
CA GLN A 112 -0.95 2.56 -22.17
C GLN A 112 -2.30 1.81 -22.08
N ALA A 113 -3.03 1.99 -20.99
CA ALA A 113 -4.37 1.43 -20.84
C ALA A 113 -5.47 2.38 -21.34
N ASN A 114 -5.14 3.61 -21.73
CA ASN A 114 -6.10 4.66 -22.09
C ASN A 114 -7.20 4.80 -21.02
N ILE A 115 -6.82 4.96 -19.76
CA ILE A 115 -7.70 4.95 -18.60
C ILE A 115 -7.50 6.20 -17.74
N PRO A 116 -8.56 6.85 -17.23
CA PRO A 116 -8.41 7.87 -16.20
C PRO A 116 -7.73 7.27 -14.97
N ALA A 117 -6.71 7.95 -14.44
CA ALA A 117 -6.00 7.48 -13.25
C ALA A 117 -6.02 8.51 -12.12
N GLU A 118 -5.97 8.02 -10.89
CA GLU A 118 -5.99 8.83 -9.69
C GLU A 118 -4.87 8.43 -8.74
N ILE A 119 -4.12 9.42 -8.29
CA ILE A 119 -3.16 9.26 -7.21
C ILE A 119 -3.94 9.31 -5.90
N TYR A 120 -4.01 8.18 -5.21
CA TYR A 120 -4.67 8.09 -3.92
C TYR A 120 -3.83 8.74 -2.82
N HIS A 121 -4.44 9.64 -2.01
CA HIS A 121 -3.81 10.35 -0.87
C HIS A 121 -2.40 10.90 -1.17
N LEU A 122 -2.27 11.70 -2.22
CA LEU A 122 -1.00 12.28 -2.64
C LEU A 122 -0.26 12.97 -1.48
N LYS A 123 0.98 12.57 -1.28
CA LYS A 123 1.91 13.17 -0.34
C LYS A 123 3.34 12.81 -0.69
N ALA A 124 4.27 13.67 -0.33
CA ALA A 124 5.68 13.31 -0.22
C ALA A 124 5.94 12.91 1.24
N SER A 125 6.16 11.63 1.48
CA SER A 125 6.42 11.10 2.81
C SER A 125 7.85 11.38 3.23
N ARG A 126 8.06 11.62 4.56
CA ARG A 126 9.34 11.92 5.19
C ARG A 126 9.91 13.27 4.79
N GLN A 127 10.40 14.01 5.77
CA GLN A 127 10.88 15.39 5.62
C GLN A 127 11.96 15.53 4.53
N ALA A 128 12.83 14.54 4.39
CA ALA A 128 13.88 14.54 3.38
C ALA A 128 13.34 14.63 1.93
N ASN A 129 12.09 14.23 1.70
CA ASN A 129 11.48 14.13 0.37
C ASN A 129 10.51 15.29 0.06
N TYR A 130 10.27 16.19 0.98
CA TYR A 130 9.30 17.29 0.79
C TYR A 130 9.60 18.15 -0.43
N HIS A 131 10.88 18.33 -0.74
CA HIS A 131 11.33 19.08 -1.92
C HIS A 131 10.91 18.44 -3.26
N LEU A 132 10.48 17.17 -3.27
CA LEU A 132 10.05 16.47 -4.48
C LEU A 132 8.60 16.81 -4.88
N LEU A 133 7.81 17.42 -4.00
CA LEU A 133 6.39 17.62 -4.23
C LEU A 133 6.10 18.54 -5.43
N ASP A 134 6.86 19.62 -5.59
CA ASP A 134 6.72 20.51 -6.74
C ASP A 134 7.00 19.78 -8.07
N SER A 135 7.96 18.85 -8.07
CA SER A 135 8.26 18.01 -9.22
C SER A 135 7.14 16.99 -9.52
N VAL A 136 6.52 16.44 -8.48
CA VAL A 136 5.33 15.56 -8.61
C VAL A 136 4.19 16.32 -9.27
N ILE A 137 3.87 17.52 -8.77
CA ILE A 137 2.81 18.37 -9.33
C ILE A 137 3.10 18.67 -10.79
N SER A 138 4.35 19.09 -11.11
CA SER A 138 4.75 19.39 -12.48
C SER A 138 4.57 18.21 -13.43
N LYS A 139 4.95 16.99 -13.03
CA LYS A 139 4.75 15.74 -13.82
C LYS A 139 3.27 15.48 -14.09
N VAL A 140 2.42 15.60 -13.07
CA VAL A 140 0.98 15.41 -13.22
C VAL A 140 0.38 16.47 -14.16
N GLU A 141 0.80 17.72 -14.04
CA GLU A 141 0.31 18.80 -14.91
C GLU A 141 0.79 18.64 -16.36
N GLU A 142 2.02 18.19 -16.56
CA GLU A 142 2.54 17.84 -17.89
C GLU A 142 1.72 16.72 -18.54
N ALA A 143 1.47 15.63 -17.82
CA ALA A 143 0.62 14.54 -18.28
C ALA A 143 -0.81 15.02 -18.65
N ARG A 144 -1.38 15.91 -17.85
CA ARG A 144 -2.68 16.53 -18.12
C ARG A 144 -2.66 17.42 -19.35
N SER A 145 -1.55 18.15 -19.58
CA SER A 145 -1.42 19.06 -20.73
C SER A 145 -1.43 18.34 -22.08
N ILE A 146 -1.01 17.07 -22.10
CA ILE A 146 -1.09 16.21 -23.30
C ILE A 146 -2.37 15.38 -23.37
N GLY A 147 -3.35 15.63 -22.50
CA GLY A 147 -4.70 15.06 -22.56
C GLY A 147 -4.96 13.86 -21.66
N LEU A 148 -4.00 13.40 -20.85
CA LEU A 148 -4.24 12.33 -19.88
C LEU A 148 -5.13 12.84 -18.74
N LYS A 149 -6.03 11.97 -18.28
CA LYS A 149 -6.97 12.27 -17.20
C LYS A 149 -6.37 11.81 -15.87
N ILE A 150 -5.47 12.59 -15.30
CA ILE A 150 -4.85 12.30 -14.01
C ILE A 150 -5.48 13.21 -12.95
N THR A 151 -5.92 12.62 -11.84
CA THR A 151 -6.41 13.31 -10.65
C THR A 151 -5.62 12.84 -9.42
N ALA A 152 -5.78 13.55 -8.32
CA ALA A 152 -5.24 13.18 -7.02
C ALA A 152 -6.22 13.57 -5.93
N ASP A 153 -6.32 12.74 -4.91
CA ASP A 153 -6.95 13.12 -3.64
C ASP A 153 -5.89 13.32 -2.54
N MET A 154 -6.28 13.90 -1.43
CA MET A 154 -5.42 14.07 -0.26
C MET A 154 -6.26 14.20 1.00
N TYR A 155 -5.67 13.87 2.14
CA TYR A 155 -6.27 14.15 3.44
C TYR A 155 -5.63 15.39 4.10
N THR A 156 -6.34 16.01 5.04
CA THR A 156 -5.96 17.28 5.67
C THR A 156 -5.22 17.11 7.00
N TYR A 157 -4.77 15.90 7.31
CA TYR A 157 -4.05 15.58 8.55
C TYR A 157 -2.54 15.59 8.31
N THR A 158 -1.78 16.03 9.31
CA THR A 158 -0.30 16.03 9.29
C THR A 158 0.31 14.69 9.69
N ALA A 159 -0.52 13.67 9.87
CA ALA A 159 -0.12 12.31 10.19
C ALA A 159 -0.77 11.31 9.23
N SER A 160 -0.03 10.27 8.84
CA SER A 160 -0.54 9.14 8.09
C SER A 160 -0.84 7.95 9.01
N SER A 161 -1.58 6.97 8.50
CA SER A 161 -1.85 5.72 9.22
C SER A 161 -1.72 4.53 8.28
N THR A 162 -1.07 3.49 8.78
CA THR A 162 -0.94 2.19 8.09
C THR A 162 -0.74 1.06 9.10
N GLY A 163 -0.33 -0.12 8.65
CA GLY A 163 0.09 -1.19 9.54
C GLY A 163 1.60 -1.14 9.83
N LEU A 164 2.00 -1.50 11.04
CA LEU A 164 3.43 -1.62 11.43
C LEU A 164 4.20 -2.58 10.49
N THR A 165 3.50 -3.49 9.82
CA THR A 165 4.07 -4.34 8.76
C THR A 165 4.59 -3.54 7.56
N GLY A 166 4.29 -2.25 7.43
CA GLY A 166 4.85 -1.37 6.40
C GLY A 166 6.36 -1.19 6.51
N VAL A 167 6.94 -1.33 7.73
CA VAL A 167 8.40 -1.30 7.93
C VAL A 167 9.06 -2.68 7.72
N ILE A 168 8.28 -3.74 7.51
CA ILE A 168 8.78 -5.09 7.25
C ILE A 168 9.05 -5.23 5.74
N PRO A 169 10.27 -5.56 5.32
CA PRO A 169 10.59 -5.74 3.91
C PRO A 169 9.68 -6.78 3.24
N THR A 170 9.26 -6.50 2.00
CA THR A 170 8.31 -7.36 1.28
C THR A 170 8.85 -8.76 0.98
N TRP A 171 10.19 -8.92 0.83
CA TRP A 171 10.80 -10.24 0.66
C TRP A 171 10.54 -11.20 1.84
N VAL A 172 10.29 -10.68 3.05
CA VAL A 172 9.91 -11.49 4.21
C VAL A 172 8.46 -11.96 4.09
N GLN A 173 7.62 -11.21 3.43
CA GLN A 173 6.16 -11.36 3.44
C GLN A 173 5.63 -12.36 2.40
N GLU A 174 6.49 -12.96 1.58
CA GLU A 174 6.13 -13.98 0.61
C GLU A 174 5.46 -15.20 1.24
N GLY A 175 4.48 -15.79 0.55
CA GLY A 175 3.78 -17.01 0.96
C GLY A 175 2.62 -16.78 1.92
N GLY A 176 2.25 -15.52 2.16
CA GLY A 176 1.12 -15.16 3.02
C GLY A 176 1.47 -15.14 4.51
N ARG A 177 0.47 -14.76 5.31
CA ARG A 177 0.67 -14.37 6.71
C ARG A 177 1.34 -15.43 7.58
N GLU A 178 0.94 -16.67 7.49
CA GLU A 178 1.51 -17.73 8.31
C GLU A 178 2.99 -17.97 7.93
N ALA A 179 3.28 -17.99 6.64
CA ALA A 179 4.63 -18.19 6.13
C ALA A 179 5.59 -17.09 6.60
N TRP A 180 5.18 -15.80 6.49
CA TRP A 180 6.07 -14.71 6.89
C TRP A 180 6.22 -14.57 8.41
N ILE A 181 5.19 -14.85 9.22
CA ILE A 181 5.33 -14.93 10.68
C ILE A 181 6.34 -16.02 11.07
N ASN A 182 6.24 -17.21 10.46
CA ASN A 182 7.19 -18.29 10.72
C ASN A 182 8.61 -17.94 10.23
N ARG A 183 8.74 -17.23 9.11
CA ARG A 183 10.03 -16.74 8.60
C ARG A 183 10.68 -15.75 9.57
N MET A 184 9.92 -14.79 10.13
CA MET A 184 10.42 -13.83 11.09
C MET A 184 10.89 -14.43 12.41
N LYS A 185 10.45 -15.66 12.78
CA LYS A 185 10.93 -16.37 13.96
C LYS A 185 12.30 -17.00 13.77
N ARG A 186 12.78 -17.14 12.53
CA ARG A 186 14.03 -17.84 12.21
C ARG A 186 15.25 -16.96 12.52
N PRO A 187 16.24 -17.45 13.31
CA PRO A 187 17.42 -16.69 13.68
C PRO A 187 18.29 -16.26 12.48
N ASP A 188 18.40 -17.09 11.45
CA ASP A 188 19.15 -16.80 10.22
C ASP A 188 18.52 -15.66 9.40
N ILE A 189 17.21 -15.51 9.46
CA ILE A 189 16.46 -14.43 8.81
C ILE A 189 16.55 -13.12 9.62
N ARG A 190 16.46 -13.17 10.93
CA ARG A 190 16.41 -12.00 11.81
C ARG A 190 17.59 -11.07 11.62
N LYS A 191 18.80 -11.59 11.40
CA LYS A 191 20.00 -10.76 11.20
C LYS A 191 19.83 -9.79 10.02
N ARG A 192 19.37 -10.28 8.87
CA ARG A 192 19.12 -9.46 7.68
C ARG A 192 17.89 -8.57 7.90
N LEU A 193 16.81 -9.14 8.42
CA LEU A 193 15.56 -8.42 8.70
C LEU A 193 15.78 -7.21 9.61
N PHE A 194 16.51 -7.37 10.71
CA PHE A 194 16.82 -6.27 11.61
C PHE A 194 17.70 -5.20 10.96
N ALA A 195 18.64 -5.59 10.09
CA ALA A 195 19.42 -4.60 9.35
C ALA A 195 18.56 -3.78 8.39
N ASP A 196 17.62 -4.42 7.69
CA ASP A 196 16.70 -3.76 6.77
C ASP A 196 15.73 -2.84 7.54
N ILE A 197 15.14 -3.29 8.66
CA ILE A 197 14.27 -2.47 9.51
C ILE A 197 15.04 -1.29 10.09
N ARG A 198 16.27 -1.48 10.56
CA ARG A 198 17.09 -0.39 11.10
C ARG A 198 17.38 0.69 10.07
N LYS A 199 17.59 0.28 8.80
CA LYS A 199 17.71 1.23 7.71
C LYS A 199 16.43 2.02 7.52
N GLU A 200 15.27 1.39 7.57
CA GLU A 200 13.97 2.05 7.50
C GLU A 200 13.76 3.03 8.65
N LEU A 201 14.10 2.61 9.87
CA LEU A 201 14.01 3.45 11.07
C LEU A 201 15.01 4.63 11.08
N SER A 202 16.06 4.61 10.26
CA SER A 202 16.94 5.78 10.11
C SER A 202 16.29 6.93 9.36
N GLU A 203 15.26 6.65 8.56
CA GLU A 203 14.47 7.63 7.84
C GLU A 203 13.10 7.91 8.50
N GLN A 204 12.60 6.97 9.28
CA GLN A 204 11.36 7.06 10.04
C GLN A 204 11.63 6.66 11.50
N PRO A 205 12.02 7.60 12.38
CA PRO A 205 12.41 7.31 13.75
C PRO A 205 11.34 6.54 14.54
N PRO A 206 11.71 5.60 15.41
CA PRO A 206 10.77 4.80 16.19
C PRO A 206 9.95 5.64 17.20
N GLU A 207 10.40 6.84 17.53
CA GLU A 207 9.68 7.86 18.32
C GLU A 207 8.46 8.39 17.58
N ASP A 208 8.47 8.39 16.25
CA ASP A 208 7.41 8.93 15.40
C ASP A 208 6.38 7.88 15.00
N ILE A 209 6.56 6.62 15.40
CA ILE A 209 5.67 5.50 15.07
C ILE A 209 4.79 5.18 16.29
N LEU A 210 3.55 5.68 16.29
CA LEU A 210 2.58 5.51 17.37
C LEU A 210 1.68 4.30 17.10
N MET A 211 1.60 3.35 18.01
CA MET A 211 0.71 2.19 17.91
C MET A 211 -0.71 2.54 18.36
N VAL A 212 -1.69 2.41 17.46
CA VAL A 212 -3.07 2.85 17.72
C VAL A 212 -4.06 1.70 17.94
N GLY A 213 -3.69 0.47 17.63
CA GLY A 213 -4.56 -0.68 17.78
C GLY A 213 -3.83 -2.01 17.84
N PHE A 214 -4.52 -3.04 18.34
CA PHE A 214 -4.02 -4.42 18.43
C PHE A 214 -5.18 -5.39 18.25
N ASN A 215 -4.89 -6.59 17.75
CA ASN A 215 -5.85 -7.68 17.66
C ASN A 215 -6.10 -8.29 19.06
N LYS A 216 -5.06 -8.43 19.88
CA LYS A 216 -5.16 -8.98 21.23
C LYS A 216 -5.42 -7.88 22.26
N LYS A 217 -6.48 -8.05 23.07
CA LYS A 217 -6.83 -7.10 24.12
C LYS A 217 -5.68 -6.86 25.11
N SER A 218 -4.96 -7.90 25.52
CA SER A 218 -3.82 -7.78 26.43
C SER A 218 -2.66 -6.94 25.86
N MET A 219 -2.45 -7.01 24.55
CA MET A 219 -1.47 -6.16 23.86
C MET A 219 -1.96 -4.71 23.78
N ALA A 220 -3.26 -4.54 23.45
CA ALA A 220 -3.88 -3.22 23.43
C ALA A 220 -3.83 -2.52 24.77
N ASP A 221 -4.15 -3.22 25.86
CA ASP A 221 -4.13 -2.69 27.21
C ASP A 221 -2.71 -2.26 27.64
N LYS A 222 -1.67 -2.89 27.09
CA LYS A 222 -0.26 -2.64 27.45
C LYS A 222 0.42 -1.60 26.56
N TYR A 223 0.18 -1.62 25.24
CA TYR A 223 1.00 -0.90 24.28
C TYR A 223 0.26 0.16 23.45
N ARG A 224 -1.08 0.20 23.46
CA ARG A 224 -1.81 1.21 22.70
C ARG A 224 -1.47 2.62 23.19
N GLY A 225 -1.15 3.51 22.26
CA GLY A 225 -0.75 4.87 22.56
C GLY A 225 0.73 5.04 22.90
N MET A 226 1.51 3.94 22.85
CA MET A 226 2.97 4.01 22.94
C MET A 226 3.57 4.13 21.55
N THR A 227 4.71 4.82 21.47
CA THR A 227 5.58 4.75 20.31
C THR A 227 6.37 3.44 20.31
N ILE A 228 6.95 3.11 19.16
CA ILE A 228 7.86 1.95 19.06
C ILE A 228 9.07 2.12 20.00
N ALA A 229 9.61 3.32 20.12
CA ALA A 229 10.72 3.60 21.04
C ALA A 229 10.35 3.32 22.51
N GLU A 230 9.16 3.74 22.95
CA GLU A 230 8.68 3.49 24.30
C GLU A 230 8.44 2.00 24.56
N ALA A 231 7.84 1.30 23.60
CA ALA A 231 7.62 -0.14 23.70
C ALA A 231 8.92 -0.93 23.73
N ALA A 232 9.90 -0.60 22.90
CA ALA A 232 11.23 -1.20 22.88
C ALA A 232 11.94 -1.04 24.24
N LYS A 233 11.91 0.18 24.80
CA LYS A 233 12.44 0.46 26.13
C LYS A 233 11.74 -0.37 27.22
N LEU A 234 10.41 -0.45 27.20
CA LEU A 234 9.64 -1.26 28.16
C LEU A 234 9.97 -2.75 28.09
N ARG A 235 10.30 -3.24 26.89
CA ARG A 235 10.65 -4.64 26.62
C ARG A 235 12.12 -4.95 26.83
N ASN A 236 12.95 -3.92 27.00
CA ASN A 236 14.41 -4.02 27.03
C ASN A 236 14.97 -4.68 25.74
N GLU A 237 14.41 -4.27 24.60
CA GLU A 237 14.74 -4.73 23.24
C GLU A 237 15.20 -3.55 22.40
N SER A 238 15.88 -3.81 21.27
CA SER A 238 16.05 -2.79 20.23
C SER A 238 14.74 -2.50 19.51
N PRO A 239 14.56 -1.33 18.88
CA PRO A 239 13.34 -0.99 18.16
C PRO A 239 12.97 -2.01 17.06
N GLU A 240 13.95 -2.50 16.30
CA GLU A 240 13.74 -3.50 15.27
C GLU A 240 13.32 -4.87 15.84
N GLU A 241 13.82 -5.26 17.01
CA GLU A 241 13.38 -6.48 17.70
C GLU A 241 11.96 -6.30 18.22
N ALA A 242 11.66 -5.19 18.87
CA ALA A 242 10.33 -4.89 19.38
C ALA A 242 9.26 -4.90 18.26
N ILE A 243 9.55 -4.31 17.10
CA ILE A 243 8.65 -4.35 15.93
C ILE A 243 8.33 -5.78 15.54
N VAL A 244 9.35 -6.61 15.32
CA VAL A 244 9.17 -7.99 14.87
C VAL A 244 8.41 -8.82 15.91
N ASP A 245 8.79 -8.70 17.18
CA ASP A 245 8.20 -9.51 18.25
C ASP A 245 6.77 -9.07 18.57
N LEU A 246 6.46 -7.77 18.55
CA LEU A 246 5.09 -7.28 18.68
C LEU A 246 4.17 -7.80 17.57
N ILE A 247 4.63 -7.78 16.31
CA ILE A 247 3.87 -8.30 15.17
C ILE A 247 3.62 -9.82 15.33
N ILE A 248 4.64 -10.59 15.72
CA ILE A 248 4.52 -12.03 15.95
C ILE A 248 3.56 -12.33 17.10
N GLU A 249 3.69 -11.61 18.19
CA GLU A 249 2.87 -11.78 19.41
C GLU A 249 1.41 -11.42 19.16
N ASP A 250 1.13 -10.28 18.56
CA ASP A 250 -0.24 -9.84 18.27
C ASP A 250 -0.88 -10.66 17.14
N GLY A 251 -0.05 -11.14 16.24
CA GLY A 251 -0.48 -11.87 15.06
C GLY A 251 -1.30 -11.01 14.09
N SER A 252 -1.17 -9.68 14.09
CA SER A 252 -1.84 -8.74 13.20
C SER A 252 -0.85 -7.80 12.53
N ARG A 253 -1.37 -6.88 11.70
CA ARG A 253 -0.56 -5.83 11.08
C ARG A 253 -0.20 -4.70 12.04
N ILE A 254 -0.79 -4.64 13.23
CA ILE A 254 -0.71 -3.58 14.22
C ILE A 254 -0.89 -2.20 13.57
N PRO A 255 -2.09 -1.60 13.63
CA PRO A 255 -2.30 -0.26 13.11
C PRO A 255 -1.40 0.76 13.82
N VAL A 256 -0.74 1.60 13.02
CA VAL A 256 0.14 2.67 13.50
C VAL A 256 -0.20 3.99 12.85
N SER A 257 0.09 5.08 13.53
CA SER A 257 0.11 6.43 12.98
C SER A 257 1.54 6.94 12.93
N TYR A 258 1.91 7.53 11.80
CA TYR A 258 3.20 8.20 11.61
C TYR A 258 2.98 9.69 11.65
N THR A 259 3.75 10.39 12.46
CA THR A 259 3.79 11.85 12.48
C THR A 259 4.77 12.39 11.43
N HIS A 260 4.59 13.65 11.01
CA HIS A 260 5.39 14.36 10.00
C HIS A 260 5.09 14.02 8.54
N LEU A 261 3.98 14.59 8.05
CA LEU A 261 3.70 14.73 6.62
C LEU A 261 3.65 16.22 6.26
N THR A 262 4.22 16.63 5.13
CA THR A 262 3.78 17.84 4.47
C THR A 262 2.68 17.49 3.49
N LEU A 263 1.59 18.19 3.66
CA LEU A 263 0.55 18.27 2.65
C LEU A 263 0.92 19.35 1.65
N PRO A 264 0.54 19.24 0.37
CA PRO A 264 0.66 20.36 -0.57
C PRO A 264 -0.20 21.51 -0.04
N THR A 265 0.47 22.51 0.56
CA THR A 265 -0.19 23.68 1.17
C THR A 265 -0.27 24.88 0.23
N LYS A 266 0.16 24.72 -1.02
CA LYS A 266 -0.05 25.74 -2.06
C LYS A 266 -1.32 25.39 -2.82
N ALA A 267 -2.39 26.14 -2.53
CA ALA A 267 -3.56 26.24 -3.38
C ALA A 267 -3.20 27.05 -4.63
#